data_3b1a875ece86cac05d7890d0e28675a4
#
_entry.id   3b1a875ece86cac05d7890d0e28675a4
#
_cell.length_a   1.000
_cell.length_b   1.000
_cell.length_c   1.000
_cell.angle_alpha   90.00
_cell.angle_beta   90.00
_cell.angle_gamma   90.00
#
_symmetry.space_group_name_H-M   'P 1'
#
loop_
_entity.id
_entity.type
_entity.pdbx_description
1 polymer ?
#
loop_
_entity_poly.entity_id
_entity_poly.type
_entity_poly.pdbx_seq_one_letter_code
_entity_poly.pdbx_strand_id
1 'polypeptide(L)'
;RTVAPVDVDHAPKGKNKKKPAIVAGTVAVVLVLAGAGFWVWHEQPSFCNAICHSPMDNYVESYSSGDAGMLVTQHAEAGKNCLDCHNPVITEQLTEVCTWVADDYPMTDDGMLNTGKEIATEEFCTNDGCHNMTDVVNATWGFEGNDAKFNPHSSHQDNQLECGDCHKSHETSTLYCAKCHDLNLPEGWEATNE
;
A
#
# COMPACT_ATOMS: atom_id res chain seq x y z
N ARG A 1 85.42 25.75 29.06
CA ARG A 1 84.11 25.42 29.63
C ARG A 1 83.12 25.13 28.46
N THR A 2 82.86 23.85 28.22
CA THR A 2 81.91 23.38 27.22
C THR A 2 80.56 23.39 27.88
N VAL A 3 79.60 24.11 27.28
CA VAL A 3 78.21 24.14 27.69
C VAL A 3 77.51 23.06 26.93
N ALA A 4 76.90 22.06 27.62
CA ALA A 4 76.10 21.01 27.04
C ALA A 4 74.77 21.58 26.51
N PRO A 5 74.22 20.99 25.39
CA PRO A 5 72.94 21.44 24.88
C PRO A 5 71.79 20.96 25.79
N VAL A 6 70.84 21.87 26.04
CA VAL A 6 69.59 21.60 26.77
C VAL A 6 68.64 20.86 25.85
N ASP A 7 68.34 19.62 26.18
CA ASP A 7 67.28 18.83 25.54
C ASP A 7 65.91 19.44 25.90
N VAL A 8 65.22 20.00 24.93
CA VAL A 8 63.85 20.49 25.10
C VAL A 8 62.92 19.32 24.88
N ASP A 9 62.47 18.75 25.96
CA ASP A 9 61.51 17.64 25.99
C ASP A 9 60.18 18.08 25.36
N HIS A 10 59.91 17.65 24.14
CA HIS A 10 58.65 17.85 23.47
C HIS A 10 57.63 16.84 23.94
N ALA A 11 56.90 17.16 25.00
CA ALA A 11 55.77 16.35 25.47
C ALA A 11 54.79 16.13 24.31
N PRO A 12 54.37 14.87 24.03
CA PRO A 12 53.46 14.57 22.95
C PRO A 12 52.09 15.22 23.24
N LYS A 13 51.63 16.10 22.34
CA LYS A 13 50.28 16.69 22.39
C LYS A 13 49.29 15.54 22.34
N GLY A 14 48.64 15.25 23.46
CA GLY A 14 47.59 14.22 23.57
C GLY A 14 46.50 14.49 22.57
N LYS A 15 46.37 13.63 21.56
CA LYS A 15 45.27 13.68 20.58
C LYS A 15 43.94 13.52 21.32
N ASN A 16 43.10 14.53 21.25
CA ASN A 16 41.83 14.62 21.97
C ASN A 16 40.85 13.57 21.39
N LYS A 17 40.90 12.33 21.88
CA LYS A 17 40.13 11.16 21.42
C LYS A 17 38.62 11.35 21.57
N LYS A 18 38.16 12.36 22.32
CA LYS A 18 36.74 12.66 22.53
C LYS A 18 36.05 13.23 21.28
N LYS A 19 36.76 14.00 20.45
CA LYS A 19 36.18 14.60 19.22
C LYS A 19 35.68 13.53 18.19
N PRO A 20 36.49 12.53 17.84
CA PRO A 20 36.02 11.50 16.89
C PRO A 20 34.86 10.65 17.44
N ALA A 21 34.83 10.41 18.76
CA ALA A 21 33.73 9.68 19.39
C ALA A 21 32.41 10.45 19.37
N ILE A 22 32.46 11.78 19.59
CA ILE A 22 31.26 12.63 19.48
C ILE A 22 30.76 12.67 18.04
N VAL A 23 31.64 12.86 17.05
CA VAL A 23 31.26 12.85 15.64
C VAL A 23 30.63 11.51 15.23
N ALA A 24 31.25 10.39 15.62
CA ALA A 24 30.70 9.06 15.33
C ALA A 24 29.33 8.87 15.99
N GLY A 25 29.15 9.30 17.22
CA GLY A 25 27.86 9.25 17.91
C GLY A 25 26.79 10.11 17.23
N THR A 26 27.15 11.32 16.83
CA THR A 26 26.22 12.21 16.10
C THR A 26 25.82 11.61 14.75
N VAL A 27 26.77 11.07 14.00
CA VAL A 27 26.50 10.42 12.71
C VAL A 27 25.56 9.20 12.91
N ALA A 28 25.82 8.38 13.93
CA ALA A 28 24.95 7.24 14.22
C ALA A 28 23.51 7.67 14.55
N VAL A 29 23.34 8.71 15.37
CA VAL A 29 22.01 9.25 15.68
C VAL A 29 21.32 9.79 14.43
N VAL A 30 22.02 10.54 13.58
CA VAL A 30 21.45 11.05 12.34
C VAL A 30 21.02 9.92 11.41
N LEU A 31 21.82 8.86 11.27
CA LEU A 31 21.47 7.70 10.44
C LEU A 31 20.24 6.95 10.97
N VAL A 32 20.13 6.80 12.30
CA VAL A 32 18.95 6.18 12.91
C VAL A 32 17.71 7.03 12.68
N LEU A 33 17.79 8.35 12.87
CA LEU A 33 16.65 9.24 12.63
C LEU A 33 16.26 9.29 11.15
N ALA A 34 17.25 9.32 10.25
CA ALA A 34 16.99 9.26 8.81
C ALA A 34 16.34 7.94 8.40
N GLY A 35 16.83 6.82 8.93
CA GLY A 35 16.23 5.50 8.70
C GLY A 35 14.80 5.38 9.23
N ALA A 36 14.54 5.88 10.43
CA ALA A 36 13.20 5.90 11.00
C ALA A 36 12.26 6.82 10.20
N GLY A 37 12.73 8.00 9.80
CA GLY A 37 11.96 8.91 8.95
C GLY A 37 11.66 8.33 7.56
N PHE A 38 12.64 7.64 6.96
CA PHE A 38 12.44 6.93 5.71
C PHE A 38 11.39 5.82 5.85
N TRP A 39 11.46 5.03 6.93
CA TRP A 39 10.49 3.97 7.20
C TRP A 39 9.06 4.50 7.32
N VAL A 40 8.86 5.56 8.12
CA VAL A 40 7.54 6.21 8.25
C VAL A 40 7.03 6.75 6.92
N TRP A 41 7.91 7.33 6.09
CA TRP A 41 7.53 7.83 4.77
C TRP A 41 7.21 6.69 3.79
N HIS A 42 7.95 5.58 3.85
CA HIS A 42 7.70 4.38 3.02
C HIS A 42 6.27 3.81 3.20
N GLU A 43 5.69 3.98 4.35
CA GLU A 43 4.30 3.57 4.66
C GLU A 43 3.24 4.52 4.07
N GLN A 44 3.64 5.67 3.52
CA GLN A 44 2.70 6.66 3.01
C GLN A 44 2.46 6.51 1.51
N PRO A 45 1.22 6.77 1.03
CA PRO A 45 0.91 6.75 -0.41
C PRO A 45 1.83 7.67 -1.23
N SER A 46 2.23 8.81 -0.65
CA SER A 46 3.14 9.76 -1.27
C SER A 46 4.53 9.18 -1.58
N PHE A 47 4.95 8.12 -0.90
CA PHE A 47 6.21 7.45 -1.20
C PHE A 47 6.15 6.76 -2.58
N CYS A 48 5.11 6.00 -2.83
CA CYS A 48 4.93 5.27 -4.09
C CYS A 48 4.92 6.21 -5.28
N ASN A 49 4.17 7.31 -5.17
CA ASN A 49 4.11 8.32 -6.24
C ASN A 49 5.42 9.10 -6.39
N ALA A 50 6.12 9.45 -5.30
CA ALA A 50 7.39 10.17 -5.36
C ALA A 50 8.52 9.34 -6.01
N ILE A 51 8.48 8.01 -5.91
CA ILE A 51 9.49 7.12 -6.48
C ILE A 51 9.13 6.70 -7.90
N CYS A 52 7.90 6.18 -8.11
CA CYS A 52 7.49 5.56 -9.37
C CYS A 52 6.62 6.45 -10.26
N HIS A 53 6.30 7.68 -9.84
CA HIS A 53 5.54 8.66 -10.65
C HIS A 53 4.36 8.11 -11.45
N SER A 54 4.42 8.23 -12.78
CA SER A 54 3.31 7.96 -13.70
C SER A 54 2.59 6.64 -13.50
N PRO A 55 3.23 5.49 -13.30
CA PRO A 55 2.48 4.25 -13.08
C PRO A 55 1.72 4.23 -11.75
N MET A 56 2.04 5.13 -10.80
CA MET A 56 1.40 5.19 -9.49
C MET A 56 0.41 6.35 -9.33
N ASP A 57 0.36 7.28 -10.28
CA ASP A 57 -0.47 8.49 -10.16
C ASP A 57 -1.95 8.13 -9.92
N ASN A 58 -2.55 7.29 -10.79
CA ASN A 58 -3.95 6.91 -10.68
C ASN A 58 -4.28 6.12 -9.40
N TYR A 59 -3.34 5.32 -8.91
CA TYR A 59 -3.51 4.57 -7.67
C TYR A 59 -3.54 5.48 -6.43
N VAL A 60 -2.65 6.46 -6.38
CA VAL A 60 -2.61 7.44 -5.28
C VAL A 60 -3.78 8.42 -5.36
N GLU A 61 -4.19 8.80 -6.57
CA GLU A 61 -5.38 9.62 -6.78
C GLU A 61 -6.64 8.90 -6.33
N SER A 62 -6.86 7.66 -6.75
CA SER A 62 -8.02 6.86 -6.34
C SER A 62 -8.07 6.66 -4.82
N TYR A 63 -6.93 6.39 -4.17
CA TYR A 63 -6.84 6.28 -2.71
C TYR A 63 -7.31 7.56 -1.99
N SER A 64 -7.06 8.72 -2.59
CA SER A 64 -7.33 10.03 -1.99
C SER A 64 -8.63 10.67 -2.49
N SER A 65 -9.34 10.04 -3.43
CA SER A 65 -10.47 10.63 -4.14
C SER A 65 -11.72 10.85 -3.27
N GLY A 66 -11.92 10.01 -2.26
CA GLY A 66 -13.16 9.97 -1.48
C GLY A 66 -14.35 9.40 -2.27
N ASP A 67 -14.12 8.74 -3.39
CA ASP A 67 -15.17 8.13 -4.21
C ASP A 67 -15.72 6.88 -3.51
N ALA A 68 -17.01 6.90 -3.18
CA ALA A 68 -17.70 5.82 -2.49
C ALA A 68 -17.77 4.51 -3.31
N GLY A 69 -17.64 4.60 -4.62
CA GLY A 69 -17.62 3.46 -5.52
C GLY A 69 -16.31 2.68 -5.52
N MET A 70 -15.24 3.25 -5.01
CA MET A 70 -13.92 2.62 -4.96
C MET A 70 -13.64 1.99 -3.60
N LEU A 71 -13.29 0.71 -3.59
CA LEU A 71 -13.02 -0.01 -2.34
C LEU A 71 -11.84 0.62 -1.57
N VAL A 72 -10.82 1.11 -2.26
CA VAL A 72 -9.64 1.70 -1.63
C VAL A 72 -9.98 2.94 -0.78
N THR A 73 -10.97 3.73 -1.15
CA THR A 73 -11.37 4.92 -0.37
C THR A 73 -12.02 4.54 0.95
N GLN A 74 -12.84 3.48 0.95
CA GLN A 74 -13.45 2.94 2.16
C GLN A 74 -12.39 2.40 3.14
N HIS A 75 -11.34 1.77 2.61
CA HIS A 75 -10.22 1.30 3.42
C HIS A 75 -9.33 2.45 3.90
N ALA A 76 -9.13 3.49 3.09
CA ALA A 76 -8.42 4.71 3.49
C ALA A 76 -9.13 5.41 4.66
N GLU A 77 -10.46 5.53 4.62
CA GLU A 77 -11.28 6.07 5.71
C GLU A 77 -11.19 5.21 6.99
N ALA A 78 -11.04 3.90 6.83
CA ALA A 78 -10.78 2.96 7.92
C ALA A 78 -9.33 2.98 8.42
N GLY A 79 -8.48 3.87 7.88
CA GLY A 79 -7.07 4.02 8.26
C GLY A 79 -6.15 2.95 7.72
N LYS A 80 -6.53 2.29 6.63
CA LYS A 80 -5.69 1.31 5.93
C LYS A 80 -4.84 1.99 4.86
N ASN A 81 -3.58 1.61 4.79
CA ASN A 81 -2.62 2.11 3.81
C ASN A 81 -2.40 1.11 2.68
N CYS A 82 -1.67 1.52 1.65
CA CYS A 82 -1.34 0.69 0.50
C CYS A 82 -0.71 -0.65 0.90
N LEU A 83 0.20 -0.63 1.87
CA LEU A 83 0.92 -1.83 2.32
C LEU A 83 0.11 -2.77 3.22
N ASP A 84 -1.08 -2.38 3.66
CA ASP A 84 -2.02 -3.29 4.33
C ASP A 84 -2.61 -4.32 3.33
N CYS A 85 -2.72 -3.93 2.05
CA CYS A 85 -3.16 -4.80 0.96
C CYS A 85 -1.99 -5.32 0.11
N HIS A 86 -1.02 -4.45 -0.20
CA HIS A 86 0.15 -4.79 -1.00
C HIS A 86 1.32 -5.15 -0.09
N ASN A 87 1.38 -6.40 0.37
CA ASN A 87 2.46 -6.86 1.23
C ASN A 87 3.82 -6.67 0.57
N PRO A 88 4.75 -5.91 1.17
CA PRO A 88 6.02 -5.61 0.55
C PRO A 88 6.93 -6.84 0.54
N VAL A 89 7.22 -7.36 -0.65
CA VAL A 89 8.22 -8.42 -0.87
C VAL A 89 9.44 -7.77 -1.52
N ILE A 90 10.56 -7.74 -0.82
CA ILE A 90 11.77 -7.02 -1.26
C ILE A 90 12.20 -7.42 -2.69
N THR A 91 12.12 -8.72 -3.03
CA THR A 91 12.50 -9.20 -4.36
C THR A 91 11.54 -8.72 -5.45
N GLU A 92 10.25 -8.60 -5.16
CA GLU A 92 9.26 -8.03 -6.07
C GLU A 92 9.48 -6.54 -6.24
N GLN A 93 9.65 -5.80 -5.16
CA GLN A 93 9.95 -4.36 -5.21
C GLN A 93 11.21 -4.04 -6.02
N LEU A 94 12.27 -4.85 -5.90
CA LEU A 94 13.47 -4.68 -6.71
C LEU A 94 13.20 -4.94 -8.20
N THR A 95 12.36 -5.92 -8.52
CA THR A 95 11.96 -6.21 -9.90
C THR A 95 11.13 -5.05 -10.46
N GLU A 96 10.16 -4.54 -9.70
CA GLU A 96 9.34 -3.39 -10.06
C GLU A 96 10.18 -2.13 -10.32
N VAL A 97 11.17 -1.86 -9.47
CA VAL A 97 12.11 -0.76 -9.71
C VAL A 97 12.90 -0.96 -11.00
N CYS A 98 13.33 -2.19 -11.29
CA CYS A 98 14.05 -2.47 -12.53
C CYS A 98 13.18 -2.29 -13.77
N THR A 99 11.93 -2.76 -13.74
CA THR A 99 10.95 -2.58 -14.83
C THR A 99 10.60 -1.12 -15.02
N TRP A 100 10.44 -0.37 -13.92
CA TRP A 100 10.19 1.07 -13.96
C TRP A 100 11.37 1.84 -14.60
N VAL A 101 12.60 1.55 -14.18
CA VAL A 101 13.81 2.20 -14.74
C VAL A 101 13.98 1.85 -16.22
N ALA A 102 13.57 0.65 -16.63
CA ALA A 102 13.62 0.21 -18.01
C ALA A 102 12.47 0.75 -18.88
N ASP A 103 11.49 1.44 -18.28
CA ASP A 103 10.23 1.86 -18.92
C ASP A 103 9.48 0.67 -19.54
N ASP A 104 9.53 -0.49 -18.88
CA ASP A 104 8.98 -1.77 -19.33
C ASP A 104 7.85 -2.24 -18.38
N TYR A 105 6.80 -1.42 -18.28
CA TYR A 105 5.61 -1.73 -17.50
C TYR A 105 4.35 -1.53 -18.37
N PRO A 106 3.55 -2.60 -18.56
CA PRO A 106 2.36 -2.51 -19.38
C PRO A 106 1.29 -1.69 -18.66
N MET A 107 0.77 -0.68 -19.37
CA MET A 107 -0.36 0.13 -18.92
C MET A 107 -1.60 -0.22 -19.71
N THR A 108 -2.76 -0.16 -19.08
CA THR A 108 -4.07 -0.20 -19.71
C THR A 108 -4.43 1.17 -20.29
N ASP A 109 -5.47 1.23 -21.14
CA ASP A 109 -5.90 2.49 -21.80
C ASP A 109 -6.41 3.53 -20.78
N ASP A 110 -6.89 3.09 -19.62
CA ASP A 110 -7.32 3.92 -18.49
C ASP A 110 -6.19 4.30 -17.54
N GLY A 111 -4.95 3.94 -17.88
CA GLY A 111 -3.75 4.33 -17.15
C GLY A 111 -3.47 3.52 -15.87
N MET A 112 -3.98 2.30 -15.80
CA MET A 112 -3.67 1.35 -14.73
C MET A 112 -2.58 0.39 -15.16
N LEU A 113 -1.88 -0.24 -14.20
CA LEU A 113 -0.90 -1.28 -14.49
C LEU A 113 -1.59 -2.60 -14.84
N ASN A 114 -1.26 -3.16 -15.99
CA ASN A 114 -1.70 -4.50 -16.36
C ASN A 114 -0.69 -5.54 -15.86
N THR A 115 -0.83 -5.95 -14.61
CA THR A 115 0.08 -6.93 -14.00
C THR A 115 -0.32 -8.38 -14.30
N GLY A 116 -1.54 -8.61 -14.80
CA GLY A 116 -2.11 -9.95 -14.98
C GLY A 116 -2.30 -10.74 -13.69
N LYS A 117 -2.16 -10.07 -12.52
CA LYS A 117 -2.38 -10.68 -11.19
C LYS A 117 -3.75 -10.26 -10.68
N GLU A 118 -4.56 -11.23 -10.31
CA GLU A 118 -5.75 -10.99 -9.51
C GLU A 118 -5.42 -11.23 -8.05
N ILE A 119 -5.63 -10.20 -7.23
CA ILE A 119 -5.35 -10.25 -5.78
C ILE A 119 -6.62 -10.16 -4.94
N ALA A 120 -7.73 -9.71 -5.49
CA ALA A 120 -8.98 -9.48 -4.77
C ALA A 120 -9.84 -10.76 -4.63
N THR A 121 -9.20 -11.87 -4.23
CA THR A 121 -9.85 -13.16 -3.95
C THR A 121 -10.49 -13.18 -2.56
N GLU A 122 -11.41 -14.11 -2.33
CA GLU A 122 -11.99 -14.33 -1.00
C GLU A 122 -10.89 -14.65 0.02
N GLU A 123 -9.93 -15.53 -0.33
CA GLU A 123 -8.81 -15.89 0.56
C GLU A 123 -7.99 -14.67 0.96
N PHE A 124 -7.72 -13.76 0.02
CA PHE A 124 -6.98 -12.54 0.30
C PHE A 124 -7.75 -11.60 1.24
N CYS A 125 -9.03 -11.37 0.97
CA CYS A 125 -9.86 -10.45 1.73
C CYS A 125 -10.20 -10.97 3.14
N THR A 126 -10.24 -12.29 3.32
CA THR A 126 -10.59 -12.94 4.59
C THR A 126 -9.38 -13.40 5.40
N ASN A 127 -8.17 -13.01 5.02
CA ASN A 127 -6.97 -13.34 5.79
C ASN A 127 -7.05 -12.76 7.21
N ASP A 128 -6.17 -13.26 8.10
CA ASP A 128 -6.19 -12.96 9.53
C ASP A 128 -6.26 -11.45 9.84
N GLY A 129 -7.35 -11.05 10.50
CA GLY A 129 -7.57 -9.69 10.98
C GLY A 129 -8.22 -8.74 9.98
N CYS A 130 -8.59 -9.22 8.77
CA CYS A 130 -9.32 -8.45 7.77
C CYS A 130 -10.82 -8.75 7.85
N HIS A 131 -11.42 -9.44 6.87
CA HIS A 131 -12.84 -9.71 6.85
C HIS A 131 -13.17 -11.11 7.34
N ASN A 132 -14.38 -11.28 7.89
CA ASN A 132 -14.96 -12.58 8.20
C ASN A 132 -16.26 -12.72 7.40
N MET A 133 -16.41 -13.79 6.62
CA MET A 133 -17.56 -13.96 5.73
C MET A 133 -18.89 -13.99 6.48
N THR A 134 -18.94 -14.52 7.72
CA THR A 134 -20.17 -14.46 8.52
C THR A 134 -20.57 -13.00 8.83
N ASP A 135 -19.60 -12.16 9.14
CA ASP A 135 -19.86 -10.74 9.44
C ASP A 135 -20.24 -9.98 8.16
N VAL A 136 -19.59 -10.29 7.03
CA VAL A 136 -19.91 -9.72 5.70
C VAL A 136 -21.35 -10.06 5.30
N VAL A 137 -21.76 -11.34 5.40
CA VAL A 137 -23.13 -11.78 5.13
C VAL A 137 -24.12 -11.08 6.04
N ASN A 138 -23.81 -10.94 7.34
CA ASN A 138 -24.68 -10.27 8.29
C ASN A 138 -24.80 -8.77 8.04
N ALA A 139 -23.72 -8.10 7.64
CA ALA A 139 -23.70 -6.68 7.33
C ALA A 139 -24.54 -6.32 6.10
N THR A 140 -24.65 -7.23 5.16
CA THR A 140 -25.43 -7.06 3.91
C THR A 140 -26.82 -7.69 3.98
N TRP A 141 -27.20 -8.24 5.13
CA TRP A 141 -28.55 -8.75 5.33
C TRP A 141 -29.57 -7.62 5.19
N GLY A 142 -30.54 -7.80 4.33
CA GLY A 142 -31.56 -6.78 4.05
C GLY A 142 -31.21 -5.84 2.89
N PHE A 143 -30.18 -6.13 2.11
CA PHE A 143 -29.77 -5.33 0.93
C PHE A 143 -30.95 -5.07 -0.02
N GLU A 144 -31.77 -6.07 -0.35
CA GLU A 144 -33.02 -5.95 -1.11
C GLU A 144 -34.18 -6.59 -0.32
N GLY A 145 -34.31 -6.28 0.96
CA GLY A 145 -35.25 -6.92 1.87
C GLY A 145 -34.61 -8.07 2.64
N ASN A 146 -35.41 -8.76 3.47
CA ASN A 146 -34.92 -9.82 4.36
C ASN A 146 -34.95 -11.22 3.70
N ASP A 147 -34.75 -11.32 2.39
CA ASP A 147 -34.67 -12.59 1.67
C ASP A 147 -33.20 -12.91 1.34
N ALA A 148 -32.72 -14.05 1.83
CA ALA A 148 -31.33 -14.48 1.64
C ALA A 148 -30.90 -14.56 0.17
N LYS A 149 -31.85 -14.81 -0.76
CA LYS A 149 -31.53 -14.85 -2.20
C LYS A 149 -31.08 -13.53 -2.79
N PHE A 150 -31.37 -12.40 -2.10
CA PHE A 150 -30.95 -11.07 -2.48
C PHE A 150 -29.74 -10.56 -1.69
N ASN A 151 -29.23 -11.34 -0.74
CA ASN A 151 -27.97 -11.01 -0.09
C ASN A 151 -26.82 -11.32 -1.05
N PRO A 152 -26.03 -10.31 -1.47
CA PRO A 152 -24.97 -10.50 -2.46
C PRO A 152 -23.87 -11.48 -2.01
N HIS A 153 -23.69 -11.66 -0.70
CA HIS A 153 -22.67 -12.54 -0.13
C HIS A 153 -23.23 -13.89 0.35
N SER A 154 -24.52 -14.16 0.08
CA SER A 154 -25.19 -15.41 0.43
C SER A 154 -26.14 -15.85 -0.69
N SER A 155 -25.80 -15.50 -1.93
CA SER A 155 -26.64 -15.74 -3.09
C SER A 155 -26.41 -17.15 -3.69
N HIS A 156 -27.20 -17.47 -4.73
CA HIS A 156 -27.12 -18.72 -5.47
C HIS A 156 -25.85 -18.89 -6.34
N GLN A 157 -24.90 -17.95 -6.27
CA GLN A 157 -23.65 -18.04 -7.04
C GLN A 157 -22.66 -19.06 -6.45
N ASP A 158 -22.91 -19.55 -5.24
CA ASP A 158 -22.22 -20.71 -4.64
C ASP A 158 -20.70 -20.67 -4.77
N ASN A 159 -20.05 -19.59 -4.32
CA ASN A 159 -18.60 -19.40 -4.36
C ASN A 159 -17.98 -19.38 -5.78
N GLN A 160 -18.76 -18.98 -6.78
CA GLN A 160 -18.26 -18.78 -8.15
C GLN A 160 -17.75 -17.36 -8.39
N LEU A 161 -18.00 -16.44 -7.44
CA LEU A 161 -17.58 -15.06 -7.51
C LEU A 161 -16.50 -14.78 -6.47
N GLU A 162 -15.45 -14.13 -6.91
CA GLU A 162 -14.43 -13.57 -6.03
C GLU A 162 -14.84 -12.18 -5.56
N CYS A 163 -14.24 -11.68 -4.48
CA CYS A 163 -14.52 -10.34 -3.99
C CYS A 163 -14.27 -9.27 -5.06
N GLY A 164 -13.22 -9.45 -5.85
CA GLY A 164 -12.83 -8.55 -6.94
C GLY A 164 -13.78 -8.52 -8.13
N ASP A 165 -14.70 -9.47 -8.27
CA ASP A 165 -15.70 -9.43 -9.34
C ASP A 165 -16.65 -8.24 -9.17
N CYS A 166 -16.88 -7.84 -7.93
CA CYS A 166 -17.74 -6.70 -7.57
C CYS A 166 -16.94 -5.54 -6.99
N HIS A 167 -16.12 -5.80 -5.98
CA HIS A 167 -15.37 -4.79 -5.25
C HIS A 167 -14.07 -4.43 -5.96
N LYS A 168 -14.07 -3.29 -6.66
CA LYS A 168 -12.88 -2.78 -7.35
C LYS A 168 -12.12 -1.81 -6.45
N SER A 169 -10.81 -2.06 -6.27
CA SER A 169 -10.01 -1.26 -5.34
C SER A 169 -9.73 0.13 -5.88
N HIS A 170 -9.25 0.22 -7.12
CA HIS A 170 -8.81 1.47 -7.76
C HIS A 170 -9.68 1.91 -8.94
N GLU A 171 -10.80 1.25 -9.14
CA GLU A 171 -11.81 1.53 -10.15
C GLU A 171 -13.19 1.53 -9.50
N THR A 172 -14.20 1.99 -10.22
CA THR A 172 -15.59 1.94 -9.76
C THR A 172 -16.05 0.49 -9.60
N SER A 173 -16.55 0.16 -8.41
CA SER A 173 -17.12 -1.15 -8.10
C SER A 173 -18.41 -1.39 -8.88
N THR A 174 -18.66 -2.63 -9.23
CA THR A 174 -19.82 -3.02 -10.05
C THR A 174 -20.67 -4.06 -9.35
N LEU A 175 -21.98 -3.96 -9.47
CA LEU A 175 -22.88 -4.97 -8.92
C LEU A 175 -23.12 -6.07 -9.95
N TYR A 176 -22.43 -7.21 -9.79
CA TYR A 176 -22.55 -8.36 -10.70
C TYR A 176 -23.99 -8.87 -10.83
N CYS A 177 -24.74 -8.87 -9.75
CA CYS A 177 -26.13 -9.34 -9.74
C CYS A 177 -27.05 -8.54 -10.69
N ALA A 178 -26.69 -7.29 -10.99
CA ALA A 178 -27.43 -6.42 -11.91
C ALA A 178 -27.45 -6.93 -13.36
N LYS A 179 -26.62 -7.92 -13.72
CA LYS A 179 -26.71 -8.63 -15.02
C LYS A 179 -28.06 -9.33 -15.23
N CYS A 180 -28.71 -9.75 -14.15
CA CYS A 180 -29.94 -10.53 -14.20
C CYS A 180 -31.07 -9.94 -13.36
N HIS A 181 -30.76 -9.10 -12.38
CA HIS A 181 -31.69 -8.55 -11.43
C HIS A 181 -31.77 -7.02 -11.52
N ASP A 182 -32.97 -6.48 -11.43
CA ASP A 182 -33.19 -5.03 -11.25
C ASP A 182 -33.07 -4.70 -9.77
N LEU A 183 -31.89 -4.24 -9.36
CA LEU A 183 -31.50 -4.00 -7.98
C LEU A 183 -31.07 -2.55 -7.77
N ASN A 184 -31.24 -2.04 -6.54
CA ASN A 184 -30.68 -0.76 -6.17
C ASN A 184 -29.16 -0.86 -6.07
N LEU A 185 -28.46 0.06 -6.72
CA LEU A 185 -27.00 0.09 -6.66
C LEU A 185 -26.55 0.79 -5.36
N PRO A 186 -25.49 0.31 -4.72
CA PRO A 186 -24.82 1.07 -3.67
C PRO A 186 -24.33 2.42 -4.21
N GLU A 187 -24.13 3.39 -3.31
CA GLU A 187 -23.64 4.71 -3.68
C GLU A 187 -22.28 4.62 -4.40
N GLY A 188 -22.16 5.27 -5.53
CA GLY A 188 -20.95 5.30 -6.36
C GLY A 188 -20.72 4.05 -7.20
N TRP A 189 -21.55 2.99 -7.08
CA TRP A 189 -21.41 1.76 -7.85
C TRP A 189 -22.09 1.83 -9.20
N GLU A 190 -21.64 0.99 -10.12
CA GLU A 190 -22.23 0.83 -11.44
C GLU A 190 -22.88 -0.57 -11.60
N ALA A 191 -23.84 -0.63 -12.53
CA ALA A 191 -24.36 -1.93 -12.97
C ALA A 191 -23.33 -2.60 -13.90
N THR A 192 -23.10 -3.90 -13.72
CA THR A 192 -22.28 -4.65 -14.66
C THR A 192 -23.06 -4.79 -15.99
N ASN A 193 -22.52 -4.23 -17.06
CA ASN A 193 -23.18 -4.15 -18.37
C ASN A 193 -22.78 -5.27 -19.36
N GLU A 194 -21.95 -6.26 -18.92
CA GLU A 194 -21.48 -7.35 -19.79
C GLU A 194 -21.81 -8.74 -19.24
#